data_29f986ec18a5a54d752d0a49c7c0e2b8
#
_entry.id   29f986ec18a5a54d752d0a49c7c0e2b8
#
_cell.length_a   1.000
_cell.length_b   1.000
_cell.length_c   1.000
_cell.angle_alpha   90.00
_cell.angle_beta   90.00
_cell.angle_gamma   90.00
#
_symmetry.space_group_name_H-M   'P 1'
#
loop_
_entity.id
_entity.type
_entity.pdbx_description
1 polymer ?
#
loop_
_entity_poly.entity_id
_entity_poly.type
_entity_poly.pdbx_seq_one_letter_code
_entity_poly.pdbx_strand_id
1 'polypeptide(L)'
;MSSARATGKRKYTRERKVLIVHRDMHLLMQFQTQLAATGLVPIIARDLGTAMLAMTQHYFELGVFSSHVGEPGDGWALGGVFHMVFPRAYVAVLAPDTTVQTLQAAINSGVTQVFESEKAPEEVVSAIFRELTPSHGTIQ
;
A
#
# COMPACT_ATOMS: atom_id res chain seq x y z
N MET A 1 -19.33 7.29 -30.20
CA MET A 1 -19.10 7.19 -29.75
C MET A 1 -18.99 6.60 -29.29
N SER A 2 -19.22 6.42 -29.46
CA SER A 2 -19.21 5.89 -28.93
C SER A 2 -18.63 5.48 -28.44
N SER A 3 -18.29 5.43 -28.85
CA SER A 3 -17.48 5.01 -28.33
C SER A 3 -17.18 5.30 -27.21
N ALA A 4 -17.39 5.99 -27.06
CA ALA A 4 -17.07 6.44 -25.86
C ALA A 4 -17.64 5.69 -24.88
N ARG A 5 -18.60 5.36 -25.12
CA ARG A 5 -19.19 4.67 -24.25
C ARG A 5 -18.43 3.64 -23.86
N ALA A 6 -17.87 3.22 -24.65
CA ALA A 6 -17.07 2.16 -24.35
C ALA A 6 -16.22 2.62 -23.27
N THR A 7 -15.90 3.84 -23.29
CA THR A 7 -15.13 4.36 -22.28
C THR A 7 -15.66 4.08 -20.95
N GLY A 8 -16.87 4.21 -20.79
CA GLY A 8 -17.47 4.01 -19.54
C GLY A 8 -17.21 2.65 -19.01
N LYS A 9 -17.12 1.69 -19.86
CA LYS A 9 -16.92 0.44 -19.42
C LYS A 9 -15.68 0.26 -18.74
N ARG A 10 -14.67 0.91 -19.09
CA ARG A 10 -13.49 0.75 -18.48
C ARG A 10 -13.51 0.95 -17.06
N LYS A 11 -14.41 1.69 -16.56
CA LYS A 11 -14.53 1.90 -15.21
C LYS A 11 -14.73 0.64 -14.51
N TYR A 12 -15.37 -0.27 -15.10
CA TYR A 12 -15.67 -1.49 -14.44
C TYR A 12 -14.48 -2.34 -14.27
N THR A 13 -13.49 -2.10 -15.11
CA THR A 13 -12.31 -2.86 -14.96
C THR A 13 -11.31 -1.95 -14.34
N ARG A 14 -11.76 -1.15 -13.38
CA ARG A 14 -10.90 -0.19 -12.84
C ARG A 14 -9.65 -0.82 -12.34
N GLU A 15 -8.59 -0.10 -12.50
CA GLU A 15 -7.29 -0.54 -12.08
C GLU A 15 -7.24 -0.58 -10.57
N ARG A 16 -6.61 -1.60 -10.04
CA ARG A 16 -6.42 -1.71 -8.61
C ARG A 16 -5.06 -1.15 -8.32
N LYS A 17 -5.03 0.00 -7.69
CA LYS A 17 -3.81 0.74 -7.49
C LYS A 17 -3.24 0.58 -6.10
N VAL A 18 -1.92 0.56 -6.01
CA VAL A 18 -1.22 0.49 -4.74
C VAL A 18 -0.24 1.66 -4.65
N LEU A 19 -0.22 2.32 -3.50
CA LEU A 19 0.72 3.39 -3.25
C LEU A 19 1.86 2.81 -2.42
N ILE A 20 3.09 2.94 -2.93
CA ILE A 20 4.27 2.45 -2.23
C ILE A 20 5.14 3.63 -1.88
N VAL A 21 5.44 3.80 -0.60
CA VAL A 21 6.21 4.95 -0.13
C VAL A 21 7.43 4.47 0.63
N HIS A 22 8.60 4.75 0.12
CA HIS A 22 9.85 4.33 0.72
C HIS A 22 10.95 5.26 0.25
N ARG A 23 11.90 5.53 1.13
CA ARG A 23 13.00 6.38 0.78
C ARG A 23 13.99 5.70 -0.13
N ASP A 24 14.19 4.41 0.05
CA ASP A 24 15.17 3.63 -0.68
C ASP A 24 14.62 3.26 -2.05
N MET A 25 15.22 3.84 -3.10
CA MET A 25 14.75 3.61 -4.46
C MET A 25 14.87 2.15 -4.87
N HIS A 26 15.91 1.47 -4.39
CA HIS A 26 16.10 0.07 -4.75
C HIS A 26 14.93 -0.78 -4.24
N LEU A 27 14.51 -0.56 -3.00
CA LEU A 27 13.39 -1.28 -2.43
C LEU A 27 12.08 -0.88 -3.11
N LEU A 28 11.93 0.41 -3.44
CA LEU A 28 10.74 0.85 -4.16
C LEU A 28 10.60 0.10 -5.46
N MET A 29 11.69 -0.03 -6.20
CA MET A 29 11.66 -0.71 -7.49
C MET A 29 11.35 -2.19 -7.33
N GLN A 30 11.85 -2.82 -6.27
CA GLN A 30 11.54 -4.20 -6.02
C GLN A 30 10.07 -4.41 -5.69
N PHE A 31 9.51 -3.55 -4.84
CA PHE A 31 8.09 -3.62 -4.53
C PHE A 31 7.25 -3.34 -5.76
N GLN A 32 7.67 -2.36 -6.57
CA GLN A 32 6.95 -2.03 -7.78
C GLN A 32 6.86 -3.25 -8.70
N THR A 33 7.98 -3.92 -8.91
CA THR A 33 8.03 -5.11 -9.76
C THR A 33 7.14 -6.22 -9.21
N GLN A 34 7.26 -6.49 -7.92
CA GLN A 34 6.50 -7.57 -7.30
C GLN A 34 5.00 -7.30 -7.37
N LEU A 35 4.60 -6.06 -7.09
CA LEU A 35 3.19 -5.74 -7.07
C LEU A 35 2.60 -5.66 -8.48
N ALA A 36 3.37 -5.17 -9.44
CA ALA A 36 2.91 -5.15 -10.81
C ALA A 36 2.68 -6.56 -11.33
N ALA A 37 3.52 -7.50 -10.90
CA ALA A 37 3.40 -8.89 -11.33
C ALA A 37 2.10 -9.52 -10.85
N THR A 38 1.46 -8.94 -9.84
CA THR A 38 0.21 -9.48 -9.33
C THR A 38 -1.01 -8.83 -9.96
N GLY A 39 -0.79 -7.93 -10.91
CA GLY A 39 -1.90 -7.28 -11.61
C GLY A 39 -2.28 -5.93 -11.03
N LEU A 40 -1.62 -5.50 -9.95
CA LEU A 40 -1.89 -4.19 -9.40
C LEU A 40 -1.10 -3.13 -10.16
N VAL A 41 -1.57 -1.89 -10.09
CA VAL A 41 -0.89 -0.77 -10.72
C VAL A 41 -0.15 0.00 -9.63
N PRO A 42 1.16 -0.10 -9.54
CA PRO A 42 1.91 0.55 -8.48
C PRO A 42 2.21 2.02 -8.79
N ILE A 43 1.97 2.87 -7.81
CA ILE A 43 2.34 4.28 -7.87
C ILE A 43 3.39 4.42 -6.76
N ILE A 44 4.56 4.93 -7.09
CA ILE A 44 5.64 5.01 -6.11
C ILE A 44 5.90 6.44 -5.69
N ALA A 45 6.33 6.62 -4.45
CA ALA A 45 6.70 7.91 -3.93
C ALA A 45 7.86 7.74 -2.97
N ARG A 46 8.82 8.66 -3.02
CA ARG A 46 9.98 8.61 -2.15
C ARG A 46 9.89 9.56 -0.98
N ASP A 47 8.88 10.40 -0.95
CA ASP A 47 8.71 11.36 0.13
C ASP A 47 7.22 11.57 0.40
N LEU A 48 6.93 12.20 1.52
CA LEU A 48 5.55 12.37 1.94
C LEU A 48 4.77 13.30 1.02
N GLY A 49 5.42 14.34 0.51
CA GLY A 49 4.74 15.28 -0.37
C GLY A 49 4.24 14.61 -1.63
N THR A 50 5.10 13.80 -2.25
CA THR A 50 4.72 13.06 -3.45
C THR A 50 3.61 12.07 -3.13
N ALA A 51 3.70 11.40 -1.98
CA ALA A 51 2.67 10.45 -1.58
C ALA A 51 1.32 11.15 -1.39
N MET A 52 1.33 12.30 -0.72
CA MET A 52 0.09 13.03 -0.48
C MET A 52 -0.53 13.49 -1.79
N LEU A 53 0.30 13.94 -2.72
CA LEU A 53 -0.20 14.37 -4.01
C LEU A 53 -0.84 13.19 -4.74
N ALA A 54 -0.21 12.02 -4.69
CA ALA A 54 -0.77 10.83 -5.34
C ALA A 54 -2.14 10.49 -4.75
N MET A 55 -2.31 10.70 -3.45
CA MET A 55 -3.57 10.39 -2.79
C MET A 55 -4.72 11.29 -3.26
N THR A 56 -4.40 12.45 -3.81
CA THR A 56 -5.42 13.33 -4.36
C THR A 56 -5.73 13.00 -5.82
N GLN A 57 -4.90 12.22 -6.47
CA GLN A 57 -5.04 11.95 -7.89
C GLN A 57 -5.53 10.55 -8.22
N HIS A 58 -5.44 9.63 -7.27
CA HIS A 58 -5.78 8.24 -7.52
C HIS A 58 -6.61 7.66 -6.39
N TYR A 59 -7.31 6.58 -6.66
CA TYR A 59 -8.01 5.83 -5.64
C TYR A 59 -7.19 4.56 -5.39
N PHE A 60 -6.80 4.36 -4.14
CA PHE A 60 -5.92 3.23 -3.80
C PHE A 60 -6.66 2.17 -3.01
N GLU A 61 -6.33 0.92 -3.27
CA GLU A 61 -6.86 -0.21 -2.52
C GLU A 61 -5.80 -0.79 -1.59
N LEU A 62 -4.57 -0.36 -1.74
CA LEU A 62 -3.47 -0.87 -0.94
C LEU A 62 -2.43 0.22 -0.75
N GLY A 63 -1.88 0.30 0.45
CA GLY A 63 -0.75 1.16 0.73
C GLY A 63 0.35 0.35 1.37
N VAL A 64 1.59 0.55 0.95
CA VAL A 64 2.77 -0.10 1.53
C VAL A 64 3.74 1.02 1.85
N PHE A 65 3.94 1.28 3.13
CA PHE A 65 4.71 2.44 3.56
C PHE A 65 5.83 2.06 4.49
N SER A 66 7.01 2.66 4.30
CA SER A 66 8.05 2.57 5.30
C SER A 66 7.61 3.40 6.50
N SER A 67 7.91 2.95 7.70
CA SER A 67 7.58 3.71 8.90
C SER A 67 8.44 4.98 9.00
N HIS A 68 9.54 5.00 8.25
CA HIS A 68 10.45 6.13 8.29
C HIS A 68 10.72 6.52 6.83
N VAL A 69 10.10 7.59 6.36
CA VAL A 69 10.30 8.05 5.00
C VAL A 69 11.26 9.21 4.99
N GLY A 70 10.97 10.28 5.70
CA GLY A 70 11.87 11.41 5.84
C GLY A 70 12.36 11.53 7.26
N GLU A 71 11.52 11.23 8.22
CA GLU A 71 11.86 11.32 9.63
C GLU A 71 11.32 10.10 10.34
N PRO A 72 11.91 9.75 11.49
CA PRO A 72 11.47 8.55 12.20
C PRO A 72 9.99 8.62 12.52
N GLY A 73 9.28 7.59 12.15
CA GLY A 73 7.88 7.47 12.51
C GLY A 73 6.89 8.21 11.62
N ASP A 74 7.36 8.95 10.62
CA ASP A 74 6.44 9.74 9.80
C ASP A 74 5.56 8.84 8.91
N GLY A 75 6.01 7.62 8.63
CA GLY A 75 5.19 6.68 7.87
C GLY A 75 3.94 6.25 8.61
N TRP A 76 3.96 6.28 9.95
CA TRP A 76 2.77 5.95 10.72
C TRP A 76 1.71 7.04 10.53
N ALA A 77 2.14 8.30 10.55
CA ALA A 77 1.23 9.41 10.33
C ALA A 77 0.65 9.34 8.92
N LEU A 78 1.48 9.00 7.95
CA LEU A 78 1.01 8.84 6.57
C LEU A 78 -0.02 7.72 6.49
N GLY A 79 0.24 6.60 7.18
CA GLY A 79 -0.69 5.48 7.21
C GLY A 79 -2.04 5.90 7.78
N GLY A 80 -2.03 6.74 8.81
CA GLY A 80 -3.26 7.24 9.41
C GLY A 80 -4.06 8.11 8.45
N VAL A 81 -3.37 9.01 7.74
CA VAL A 81 -4.02 9.86 6.76
C VAL A 81 -4.57 9.01 5.61
N PHE A 82 -3.77 8.05 5.16
CA PHE A 82 -4.18 7.17 4.08
C PHE A 82 -5.45 6.39 4.48
N HIS A 83 -5.46 5.89 5.71
CA HIS A 83 -6.62 5.15 6.21
C HIS A 83 -7.86 6.03 6.27
N MET A 84 -7.69 7.31 6.59
CA MET A 84 -8.82 8.23 6.63
C MET A 84 -9.36 8.51 5.23
N VAL A 85 -8.47 8.61 4.25
CA VAL A 85 -8.89 8.91 2.88
C VAL A 85 -9.44 7.67 2.19
N PHE A 86 -8.83 6.51 2.46
CA PHE A 86 -9.23 5.25 1.84
C PHE A 86 -9.53 4.22 2.92
N PRO A 87 -10.65 4.35 3.61
CA PRO A 87 -10.93 3.53 4.79
C PRO A 87 -11.01 2.02 4.53
N ARG A 88 -11.22 1.62 3.28
CA ARG A 88 -11.29 0.20 2.98
C ARG A 88 -9.99 -0.37 2.46
N ALA A 89 -9.00 0.48 2.27
CA ALA A 89 -7.73 0.03 1.73
C ALA A 89 -6.96 -0.77 2.77
N TYR A 90 -6.18 -1.72 2.30
CA TYR A 90 -5.28 -2.48 3.15
C TYR A 90 -4.03 -1.63 3.31
N VAL A 91 -3.57 -1.47 4.53
CA VAL A 91 -2.39 -0.64 4.80
C VAL A 91 -1.33 -1.48 5.49
N ALA A 92 -0.18 -1.61 4.85
CA ALA A 92 0.95 -2.32 5.40
C ALA A 92 2.06 -1.32 5.70
N VAL A 93 2.66 -1.40 6.86
CA VAL A 93 3.78 -0.54 7.21
C VAL A 93 4.99 -1.42 7.49
N LEU A 94 6.13 -1.01 6.93
CA LEU A 94 7.39 -1.71 7.13
C LEU A 94 8.14 -0.99 8.23
N ALA A 95 8.36 -1.67 9.34
CA ALA A 95 8.97 -1.08 10.52
C ALA A 95 10.22 -1.84 10.92
N PRO A 96 11.19 -1.17 11.54
CA PRO A 96 12.44 -1.84 11.89
C PRO A 96 12.27 -2.91 12.97
N ASP A 97 11.19 -2.85 13.73
CA ASP A 97 10.96 -3.83 14.76
C ASP A 97 9.46 -3.98 15.01
N THR A 98 9.10 -4.94 15.88
CA THR A 98 7.72 -5.16 16.23
C THR A 98 7.54 -5.08 17.74
N THR A 99 8.11 -4.06 18.33
CA THR A 99 7.99 -3.83 19.75
C THR A 99 6.54 -3.42 20.08
N VAL A 100 6.24 -3.40 21.37
CA VAL A 100 4.92 -2.98 21.81
C VAL A 100 4.62 -1.57 21.36
N GLN A 101 5.62 -0.69 21.38
CA GLN A 101 5.41 0.68 20.93
C GLN A 101 5.08 0.75 19.45
N THR A 102 5.74 -0.06 18.66
CA THR A 102 5.48 -0.11 17.23
C THR A 102 4.07 -0.63 16.97
N LEU A 103 3.67 -1.66 17.68
CA LEU A 103 2.33 -2.21 17.50
C LEU A 103 1.26 -1.24 17.97
N GLN A 104 1.57 -0.46 19.00
CA GLN A 104 0.64 0.55 19.48
C GLN A 104 0.46 1.62 18.41
N ALA A 105 1.57 2.03 17.77
CA ALA A 105 1.50 3.02 16.69
C ALA A 105 0.66 2.50 15.54
N ALA A 106 0.79 1.22 15.24
CA ALA A 106 0.01 0.59 14.17
C ALA A 106 -1.48 0.64 14.48
N ILE A 107 -1.83 0.28 15.69
CA ILE A 107 -3.22 0.30 16.11
C ILE A 107 -3.78 1.72 16.03
N ASN A 108 -3.03 2.67 16.53
CA ASN A 108 -3.49 4.06 16.54
C ASN A 108 -3.64 4.65 15.16
N SER A 109 -2.88 4.14 14.20
CA SER A 109 -2.92 4.65 12.84
C SER A 109 -3.89 3.89 11.93
N GLY A 110 -4.51 2.83 12.44
CA GLY A 110 -5.43 2.05 11.62
C GLY A 110 -4.72 1.20 10.58
N VAL A 111 -3.47 0.85 10.83
CA VAL A 111 -2.68 0.04 9.90
C VAL A 111 -3.14 -1.41 9.97
N THR A 112 -3.29 -2.04 8.81
CA THR A 112 -3.77 -3.41 8.76
C THR A 112 -2.72 -4.42 9.20
N GLN A 113 -1.49 -4.20 8.79
CA GLN A 113 -0.42 -5.17 9.04
C GLN A 113 0.92 -4.46 9.16
N VAL A 114 1.76 -4.96 10.05
CA VAL A 114 3.12 -4.46 10.21
C VAL A 114 4.07 -5.57 9.79
N PHE A 115 5.04 -5.24 8.96
CA PHE A 115 6.09 -6.18 8.55
C PHE A 115 7.42 -5.61 8.97
N GLU A 116 8.36 -6.48 9.29
CA GLU A 116 9.70 -6.03 9.60
C GLU A 116 10.34 -5.56 8.31
N SER A 117 11.01 -4.42 8.36
CA SER A 117 11.56 -3.82 7.16
C SER A 117 12.67 -4.64 6.51
N GLU A 118 13.19 -5.64 7.22
CA GLU A 118 14.19 -6.53 6.64
C GLU A 118 13.60 -7.62 5.78
N LYS A 119 12.30 -7.85 5.86
CA LYS A 119 11.69 -8.89 5.05
C LYS A 119 11.85 -8.56 3.59
N ALA A 120 12.11 -9.58 2.79
CA ALA A 120 12.24 -9.38 1.36
C ALA A 120 10.91 -8.91 0.76
N PRO A 121 10.95 -8.03 -0.23
CA PRO A 121 9.71 -7.54 -0.84
C PRO A 121 8.80 -8.64 -1.32
N GLU A 122 9.33 -9.71 -1.89
CA GLU A 122 8.48 -10.79 -2.36
C GLU A 122 7.76 -11.49 -1.22
N GLU A 123 8.36 -11.56 -0.03
CA GLU A 123 7.71 -12.17 1.11
C GLU A 123 6.58 -11.27 1.62
N VAL A 124 6.82 -9.96 1.61
CA VAL A 124 5.81 -9.01 2.06
C VAL A 124 4.62 -9.05 1.11
N VAL A 125 4.89 -9.03 -0.19
CA VAL A 125 3.83 -9.02 -1.20
C VAL A 125 3.03 -10.31 -1.13
N SER A 126 3.70 -11.45 -0.94
CA SER A 126 3.01 -12.73 -0.82
C SER A 126 2.10 -12.74 0.40
N ALA A 127 2.57 -12.21 1.51
CA ALA A 127 1.77 -12.17 2.73
C ALA A 127 0.55 -11.27 2.55
N ILE A 128 0.72 -10.13 1.91
CA ILE A 128 -0.38 -9.21 1.66
C ILE A 128 -1.42 -9.88 0.79
N PHE A 129 -1.00 -10.57 -0.25
CA PHE A 129 -1.94 -11.19 -1.14
C PHE A 129 -2.70 -12.35 -0.53
N ARG A 130 -2.14 -13.02 0.45
CA ARG A 130 -2.87 -14.05 1.15
C ARG A 130 -4.04 -13.44 1.90
N GLU A 131 -3.90 -12.19 2.34
CA GLU A 131 -4.97 -11.51 3.04
C GLU A 131 -6.00 -10.95 2.07
N LEU A 132 -5.52 -10.41 0.95
CA LEU A 132 -6.42 -9.78 -0.01
C LEU A 132 -7.20 -10.79 -0.85
N THR A 133 -6.69 -12.01 -0.96
CA THR A 133 -7.36 -13.02 -1.77
C THR A 133 -7.92 -14.05 -0.84
N PRO A 134 -9.09 -13.88 -0.36
CA PRO A 134 -9.69 -14.75 0.61
C PRO A 134 -9.92 -16.06 -0.03
N SER A 135 -9.55 -16.97 0.58
CA SER A 135 -9.89 -18.24 0.08
C SER A 135 -11.22 -18.57 0.51
N HIS A 136 -11.49 -17.99 0.65
CA HIS A 136 -12.36 -18.24 0.92
C HIS A 136 -13.14 -18.54 0.49
N GLY A 137 -12.76 -18.46 0.44
CA GLY A 137 -13.12 -18.79 0.27
C GLY A 137 -13.21 -19.66 0.02
N THR A 138 -13.18 -19.96 -0.03
CA THR A 138 -13.20 -20.75 -0.20
C THR A 138 -13.78 -21.49 0.17
N ILE A 139 -14.09 -21.35 0.51
CA ILE A 139 -14.57 -21.91 0.85
C ILE A 139 -15.26 -22.40 0.86
N GLN A 140 -15.37 -22.53 0.86
CA GLN A 140 -15.93 -22.82 0.99
C GLN A 140 -16.32 -23.21 1.14
#